data_52b25d8f2f7c878d0707f469059e8ecc
#
_entry.id   52b25d8f2f7c878d0707f469059e8ecc
#
_cell.length_a   1.000
_cell.length_b   1.000
_cell.length_c   1.000
_cell.angle_alpha   90.00
_cell.angle_beta   90.00
_cell.angle_gamma   90.00
#
_symmetry.space_group_name_H-M   'P 1'
#
loop_
_entity.id
_entity.type
_entity.pdbx_description
1 polymer ?
#
loop_
_entity_poly.entity_id
_entity_poly.type
_entity_poly.pdbx_seq_one_letter_code
_entity_poly.pdbx_strand_id
1 'polypeptide(L)'
;MCSSDLWLVAGCCLAGAVHDSMVLWASVRRGGKSLPDIVKQEISPFIGFVAAIAIIFILVIALAGLGIAFVNALADSVWGTFTVAMTIPLGIFMGFWMYVWRRGKITEATVLGVIGLLLALYLGEPISHSDSWLAHMFHLSRTQIVIALGVYGFAASMLPVWLLLSPRGYLSSFTKIGTIFLLALGVIIVNPELKMPAISEFVGGGGPIIPGPLFPFCFITIACGAISGFHALISSGTTPKMVDKEGDIRPVGYGAMLIEGVVGIMALIAASAMAPGDYFSINTSPAVFSHLTFQGAQVATVHVPEIEQIGRAHV
;
A
#
# COMPACT_ATOMS: atom_id res chain seq x y z
N MET A 1 22.06 -0.19 -4.30
CA MET A 1 21.41 -0.52 -3.01
C MET A 1 21.82 0.45 -1.90
N CYS A 2 23.10 0.63 -1.57
CA CYS A 2 23.50 1.50 -0.44
C CYS A 2 22.93 2.93 -0.44
N SER A 3 22.75 3.57 -1.59
CA SER A 3 22.19 4.93 -1.65
C SER A 3 20.66 4.96 -1.43
N SER A 4 19.95 3.93 -1.88
CA SER A 4 18.49 3.82 -1.67
C SER A 4 18.16 3.47 -0.23
N ASP A 5 18.94 2.61 0.43
CA ASP A 5 18.77 2.25 1.83
C ASP A 5 18.96 3.47 2.73
N LEU A 6 20.04 4.22 2.47
CA LEU A 6 20.33 5.44 3.23
C LEU A 6 19.24 6.49 3.03
N TRP A 7 18.73 6.62 1.80
CA TRP A 7 17.63 7.53 1.49
C TRP A 7 16.35 7.14 2.24
N LEU A 8 16.00 5.83 2.27
CA LEU A 8 14.84 5.34 3.00
C LEU A 8 14.97 5.62 4.49
N VAL A 9 16.09 5.24 5.11
CA VAL A 9 16.28 5.40 6.56
C VAL A 9 16.37 6.87 6.96
N ALA A 10 17.27 7.62 6.33
CA ALA A 10 17.48 9.04 6.66
C ALA A 10 16.24 9.87 6.31
N GLY A 11 15.62 9.63 5.13
CA GLY A 11 14.42 10.31 4.69
C GLY A 11 13.25 10.03 5.62
N CYS A 12 13.02 8.78 5.98
CA CYS A 12 11.97 8.38 6.90
C CYS A 12 12.12 9.04 8.27
N CYS A 13 13.31 8.94 8.89
CA CYS A 13 13.53 9.45 10.25
C CYS A 13 13.58 10.97 10.34
N LEU A 14 14.25 11.63 9.39
CA LEU A 14 14.57 13.06 9.48
C LEU A 14 13.58 13.95 8.70
N ALA A 15 12.93 13.40 7.67
CA ALA A 15 12.03 14.15 6.82
C ALA A 15 10.57 13.65 6.93
N GLY A 16 10.28 12.41 6.53
CA GLY A 16 8.91 11.89 6.44
C GLY A 16 8.17 11.87 7.76
N ALA A 17 8.77 11.29 8.80
CA ALA A 17 8.16 11.20 10.12
C ALA A 17 7.95 12.58 10.76
N VAL A 18 8.87 13.51 10.54
CA VAL A 18 8.74 14.90 11.00
C VAL A 18 7.62 15.61 10.24
N HIS A 19 7.62 15.48 8.91
CA HIS A 19 6.60 16.07 8.04
C HIS A 19 5.19 15.61 8.43
N ASP A 20 4.97 14.30 8.56
CA ASP A 20 3.67 13.73 8.88
C ASP A 20 3.17 14.16 10.26
N SER A 21 4.07 14.17 11.25
CA SER A 21 3.76 14.62 12.61
C SER A 21 3.39 16.10 12.66
N MET A 22 4.12 16.94 11.91
CA MET A 22 3.86 18.38 11.88
C MET A 22 2.55 18.72 11.20
N VAL A 23 2.23 18.03 10.09
CA VAL A 23 0.95 18.23 9.40
C VAL A 23 -0.22 17.76 10.26
N LEU A 24 -0.08 16.59 10.91
CA LEU A 24 -1.10 16.07 11.84
C LEU A 24 -1.31 17.01 13.01
N TRP A 25 -0.24 17.48 13.64
CA TRP A 25 -0.29 18.44 14.74
C TRP A 25 -0.97 19.76 14.32
N ALA A 26 -0.59 20.29 13.15
CA ALA A 26 -1.18 21.52 12.63
C ALA A 26 -2.69 21.37 12.39
N SER A 27 -3.13 20.22 11.89
CA SER A 27 -4.54 19.93 11.63
C SER A 27 -5.34 19.70 12.92
N VAL A 28 -4.84 18.88 13.85
CA VAL A 28 -5.50 18.59 15.14
C VAL A 28 -5.75 19.88 15.93
N ARG A 29 -4.75 20.75 16.04
CA ARG A 29 -4.88 22.04 16.72
C ARG A 29 -5.84 23.02 16.08
N ARG A 30 -6.19 22.79 14.82
CA ARG A 30 -7.18 23.60 14.07
C ARG A 30 -8.52 22.88 13.88
N GLY A 31 -8.82 21.92 14.75
CA GLY A 31 -10.10 21.18 14.73
C GLY A 31 -10.26 20.25 13.56
N GLY A 32 -9.15 19.64 13.08
CA GLY A 32 -9.16 18.67 11.97
C GLY A 32 -9.35 19.30 10.59
N LYS A 33 -8.90 20.54 10.39
CA LYS A 33 -8.98 21.22 9.09
C LYS A 33 -8.03 20.63 8.08
N SER A 34 -8.48 20.65 6.81
CA SER A 34 -7.67 20.20 5.68
C SER A 34 -6.47 21.12 5.45
N LEU A 35 -5.43 20.58 4.79
CA LEU A 35 -4.24 21.38 4.48
C LEU A 35 -4.55 22.67 3.69
N PRO A 36 -5.42 22.67 2.65
CA PRO A 36 -5.81 23.90 1.98
C PRO A 36 -6.50 24.92 2.90
N ASP A 37 -7.34 24.46 3.84
CA ASP A 37 -8.00 25.34 4.79
C ASP A 37 -7.01 25.97 5.79
N ILE A 38 -5.99 25.22 6.19
CA ILE A 38 -4.91 25.73 7.02
C ILE A 38 -4.13 26.81 6.25
N VAL A 39 -3.74 26.53 5.02
CA VAL A 39 -3.03 27.47 4.14
C VAL A 39 -3.86 28.74 3.90
N LYS A 40 -5.17 28.58 3.68
CA LYS A 40 -6.10 29.70 3.51
C LYS A 40 -6.13 30.63 4.72
N GLN A 41 -6.03 30.08 5.93
CA GLN A 41 -6.08 30.84 7.18
C GLN A 41 -4.75 31.47 7.58
N GLU A 42 -3.66 30.74 7.35
CA GLU A 42 -2.33 31.15 7.82
C GLU A 42 -1.57 32.01 6.82
N ILE A 43 -1.85 31.86 5.52
CA ILE A 43 -1.12 32.56 4.44
C ILE A 43 -2.05 33.53 3.71
N SER A 44 -2.94 33.03 2.89
CA SER A 44 -3.95 33.83 2.20
C SER A 44 -5.06 32.98 1.57
N PRO A 45 -6.27 33.58 1.35
CA PRO A 45 -7.37 32.91 0.65
C PRO A 45 -7.01 32.45 -0.77
N PHE A 46 -6.23 33.24 -1.48
CA PHE A 46 -5.80 32.93 -2.84
C PHE A 46 -4.87 31.72 -2.89
N ILE A 47 -3.85 31.68 -2.01
CA ILE A 47 -2.93 30.54 -1.93
C ILE A 47 -3.65 29.28 -1.44
N GLY A 48 -4.62 29.41 -0.52
CA GLY A 48 -5.46 28.29 -0.11
C GLY A 48 -6.28 27.70 -1.26
N PHE A 49 -6.81 28.53 -2.15
CA PHE A 49 -7.53 28.09 -3.35
C PHE A 49 -6.61 27.36 -4.34
N VAL A 50 -5.43 27.92 -4.61
CA VAL A 50 -4.42 27.28 -5.47
C VAL A 50 -3.98 25.93 -4.89
N ALA A 51 -3.74 25.87 -3.58
CA ALA A 51 -3.40 24.63 -2.88
C ALA A 51 -4.51 23.57 -2.99
N ALA A 52 -5.78 23.96 -2.90
CA ALA A 52 -6.90 23.05 -3.06
C ALA A 52 -6.94 22.43 -4.47
N ILE A 53 -6.75 23.22 -5.51
CA ILE A 53 -6.69 22.72 -6.90
C ILE A 53 -5.50 21.78 -7.09
N ALA A 54 -4.32 22.16 -6.60
CA ALA A 54 -3.12 21.32 -6.70
C ALA A 54 -3.30 19.98 -5.97
N ILE A 55 -3.90 19.98 -4.80
CA ILE A 55 -4.17 18.77 -4.03
C ILE A 55 -5.17 17.87 -4.76
N ILE A 56 -6.26 18.41 -5.32
CA ILE A 56 -7.21 17.62 -6.09
C ILE A 56 -6.51 16.96 -7.29
N PHE A 57 -5.68 17.70 -7.99
CA PHE A 57 -4.92 17.18 -9.13
C PHE A 57 -3.96 16.04 -8.70
N ILE A 58 -3.22 16.23 -7.61
CA ILE A 58 -2.32 15.19 -7.04
C ILE A 58 -3.12 13.97 -6.63
N LEU A 59 -4.28 14.14 -5.97
CA LEU A 59 -5.14 13.02 -5.56
C LEU A 59 -5.64 12.22 -6.75
N VAL A 60 -6.06 12.87 -7.83
CA VAL A 60 -6.53 12.18 -9.05
C VAL A 60 -5.41 11.33 -9.65
N ILE A 61 -4.19 11.87 -9.76
CA ILE A 61 -3.04 11.14 -10.30
C ILE A 61 -2.66 9.97 -9.37
N ALA A 62 -2.60 10.21 -8.06
CA ALA A 62 -2.26 9.18 -7.09
C ALA A 62 -3.28 8.04 -7.08
N LEU A 63 -4.58 8.37 -7.12
CA LEU A 63 -5.66 7.37 -7.19
C LEU A 63 -5.63 6.59 -8.51
N ALA A 64 -5.30 7.24 -9.62
CA ALA A 64 -5.15 6.55 -10.90
C ALA A 64 -3.98 5.55 -10.86
N GLY A 65 -2.82 5.97 -10.35
CA GLY A 65 -1.65 5.08 -10.21
C GLY A 65 -1.89 3.91 -9.26
N LEU A 66 -2.44 4.18 -8.08
CA LEU A 66 -2.81 3.13 -7.11
C LEU A 66 -3.92 2.22 -7.67
N GLY A 67 -4.88 2.79 -8.41
CA GLY A 67 -5.94 2.03 -9.07
C GLY A 67 -5.40 1.04 -10.10
N ILE A 68 -4.44 1.44 -10.91
CA ILE A 68 -3.76 0.55 -11.87
C ILE A 68 -3.06 -0.61 -11.15
N ALA A 69 -2.30 -0.32 -10.10
CA ALA A 69 -1.63 -1.33 -9.30
C ALA A 69 -2.64 -2.32 -8.67
N PHE A 70 -3.75 -1.80 -8.13
CA PHE A 70 -4.82 -2.61 -7.57
C PHE A 70 -5.50 -3.49 -8.60
N VAL A 71 -5.80 -2.95 -9.78
CA VAL A 71 -6.40 -3.70 -10.89
C VAL A 71 -5.47 -4.80 -11.36
N ASN A 72 -4.17 -4.51 -11.53
CA ASN A 72 -3.18 -5.51 -11.92
C ASN A 72 -3.05 -6.64 -10.89
N ALA A 73 -3.15 -6.32 -9.60
CA ALA A 73 -3.08 -7.32 -8.53
C ALA A 73 -4.32 -8.23 -8.44
N LEU A 74 -5.49 -7.75 -8.86
CA LEU A 74 -6.75 -8.50 -8.76
C LEU A 74 -7.26 -9.06 -10.08
N ALA A 75 -6.79 -8.54 -11.22
CA ALA A 75 -7.20 -9.04 -12.52
C ALA A 75 -6.91 -10.54 -12.63
N ASP A 76 -7.93 -11.28 -13.05
CA ASP A 76 -7.89 -12.75 -13.23
C ASP A 76 -7.60 -13.56 -11.94
N SER A 77 -7.59 -12.90 -10.77
CA SER A 77 -7.43 -13.54 -9.47
C SER A 77 -8.77 -13.65 -8.73
N VAL A 78 -9.44 -14.78 -8.86
CA VAL A 78 -10.69 -15.08 -8.13
C VAL A 78 -10.45 -15.04 -6.63
N TRP A 79 -9.37 -15.65 -6.15
CA TRP A 79 -8.99 -15.66 -4.74
C TRP A 79 -8.80 -14.25 -4.18
N GLY A 80 -7.99 -13.43 -4.86
CA GLY A 80 -7.72 -12.04 -4.44
C GLY A 80 -9.01 -11.21 -4.40
N THR A 81 -9.80 -11.27 -5.47
CA THR A 81 -11.06 -10.52 -5.60
C THR A 81 -12.08 -10.94 -4.54
N PHE A 82 -12.24 -12.26 -4.29
CA PHE A 82 -13.10 -12.77 -3.23
C PHE A 82 -12.65 -12.28 -1.86
N THR A 83 -11.37 -12.45 -1.51
CA THR A 83 -10.84 -12.07 -0.21
C THR A 83 -11.01 -10.58 0.07
N VAL A 84 -10.68 -9.73 -0.91
CA VAL A 84 -10.85 -8.28 -0.78
C VAL A 84 -12.33 -7.89 -0.67
N ALA A 85 -13.21 -8.49 -1.48
CA ALA A 85 -14.65 -8.23 -1.40
C ALA A 85 -15.23 -8.60 -0.04
N MET A 86 -14.80 -9.72 0.55
CA MET A 86 -15.26 -10.16 1.86
C MET A 86 -14.87 -9.21 3.00
N THR A 87 -13.83 -8.38 2.83
CA THR A 87 -13.50 -7.35 3.83
C THR A 87 -14.58 -6.27 3.96
N ILE A 88 -15.45 -6.09 2.95
CA ILE A 88 -16.52 -5.09 2.98
C ILE A 88 -17.63 -5.51 3.96
N PRO A 89 -18.29 -6.67 3.79
CA PRO A 89 -19.31 -7.11 4.74
C PRO A 89 -18.75 -7.34 6.15
N LEU A 90 -17.51 -7.82 6.27
CA LEU A 90 -16.84 -7.94 7.56
C LEU A 90 -16.64 -6.58 8.24
N GLY A 91 -16.21 -5.56 7.49
CA GLY A 91 -16.04 -4.20 8.00
C GLY A 91 -17.36 -3.61 8.48
N ILE A 92 -18.44 -3.75 7.69
CA ILE A 92 -19.79 -3.31 8.06
C ILE A 92 -20.27 -4.04 9.32
N PHE A 93 -20.12 -5.37 9.36
CA PHE A 93 -20.48 -6.18 10.52
C PHE A 93 -19.76 -5.71 11.79
N MET A 94 -18.45 -5.48 11.71
CA MET A 94 -17.66 -4.96 12.82
C MET A 94 -18.11 -3.56 13.26
N GLY A 95 -18.43 -2.69 12.29
CA GLY A 95 -18.98 -1.36 12.57
C GLY A 95 -20.28 -1.44 13.37
N PHE A 96 -21.23 -2.26 12.92
CA PHE A 96 -22.47 -2.49 13.65
C PHE A 96 -22.21 -3.12 15.03
N TRP A 97 -21.31 -4.10 15.13
CA TRP A 97 -20.98 -4.74 16.41
C TRP A 97 -20.46 -3.73 17.43
N MET A 98 -19.47 -2.92 17.05
CA MET A 98 -18.80 -1.99 17.96
C MET A 98 -19.64 -0.77 18.35
N TYR A 99 -20.45 -0.27 17.42
CA TYR A 99 -21.15 1.01 17.62
C TYR A 99 -22.65 0.88 17.92
N VAL A 100 -23.29 -0.22 17.52
CA VAL A 100 -24.75 -0.41 17.68
C VAL A 100 -25.07 -1.53 18.66
N TRP A 101 -24.61 -2.76 18.39
CA TRP A 101 -25.04 -3.95 19.17
C TRP A 101 -24.30 -4.10 20.50
N ARG A 102 -23.00 -4.01 20.49
CA ARG A 102 -22.15 -4.21 21.67
C ARG A 102 -21.17 -3.06 21.82
N ARG A 103 -21.70 -1.88 22.12
CA ARG A 103 -20.93 -0.63 22.21
C ARG A 103 -19.69 -0.76 23.09
N GLY A 104 -18.53 -0.41 22.53
CA GLY A 104 -17.25 -0.43 23.26
C GLY A 104 -16.60 -1.80 23.41
N LYS A 105 -17.19 -2.89 22.92
CA LYS A 105 -16.62 -4.23 22.95
C LYS A 105 -15.67 -4.48 21.75
N ILE A 106 -14.61 -3.69 21.69
CA ILE A 106 -13.64 -3.71 20.58
C ILE A 106 -12.98 -5.08 20.44
N THR A 107 -12.58 -5.71 21.56
CA THR A 107 -11.91 -7.01 21.56
C THR A 107 -12.77 -8.12 20.93
N GLU A 108 -14.07 -8.15 21.24
CA GLU A 108 -15.00 -9.14 20.66
C GLU A 108 -15.10 -8.93 19.14
N ALA A 109 -15.30 -7.68 18.69
CA ALA A 109 -15.35 -7.33 17.27
C ALA A 109 -14.04 -7.68 16.56
N THR A 110 -12.90 -7.45 17.21
CA THR A 110 -11.58 -7.79 16.67
C THR A 110 -11.44 -9.29 16.44
N VAL A 111 -11.75 -10.11 17.43
CA VAL A 111 -11.64 -11.57 17.32
C VAL A 111 -12.55 -12.08 16.20
N LEU A 112 -13.80 -11.63 16.15
CA LEU A 112 -14.74 -12.02 15.09
C LEU A 112 -14.27 -11.56 13.70
N GLY A 113 -13.78 -10.34 13.60
CA GLY A 113 -13.28 -9.79 12.34
C GLY A 113 -12.03 -10.51 11.84
N VAL A 114 -11.07 -10.79 12.72
CA VAL A 114 -9.84 -11.53 12.36
C VAL A 114 -10.17 -12.96 11.96
N ILE A 115 -11.04 -13.66 12.70
CA ILE A 115 -11.50 -15.01 12.33
C ILE A 115 -12.19 -14.95 10.95
N GLY A 116 -13.10 -14.00 10.75
CA GLY A 116 -13.78 -13.83 9.46
C GLY A 116 -12.81 -13.57 8.31
N LEU A 117 -11.76 -12.77 8.54
CA LEU A 117 -10.72 -12.50 7.54
C LEU A 117 -9.89 -13.74 7.21
N LEU A 118 -9.47 -14.51 8.23
CA LEU A 118 -8.74 -15.76 8.04
C LEU A 118 -9.59 -16.81 7.32
N LEU A 119 -10.88 -16.87 7.64
CA LEU A 119 -11.83 -17.72 6.92
C LEU A 119 -12.00 -17.29 5.46
N ALA A 120 -12.06 -16.00 5.17
CA ALA A 120 -12.13 -15.50 3.80
C ALA A 120 -10.87 -15.84 3.01
N LEU A 121 -9.70 -15.73 3.62
CA LEU A 121 -8.42 -16.15 3.04
C LEU A 121 -8.39 -17.64 2.73
N TYR A 122 -8.79 -18.48 3.69
CA TYR A 122 -8.80 -19.93 3.55
C TYR A 122 -9.83 -20.42 2.53
N LEU A 123 -11.03 -19.84 2.54
CA LEU A 123 -12.09 -20.23 1.61
C LEU A 123 -11.86 -19.72 0.18
N GLY A 124 -11.12 -18.65 0.02
CA GLY A 124 -10.82 -18.08 -1.29
C GLY A 124 -10.06 -19.03 -2.22
N GLU A 125 -9.12 -19.81 -1.67
CA GLU A 125 -8.35 -20.78 -2.44
C GLU A 125 -9.23 -21.89 -3.05
N PRO A 126 -9.99 -22.68 -2.28
CA PRO A 126 -10.86 -23.73 -2.84
C PRO A 126 -11.95 -23.16 -3.76
N ILE A 127 -12.43 -21.92 -3.51
CA ILE A 127 -13.38 -21.27 -4.41
C ILE A 127 -12.72 -20.98 -5.76
N SER A 128 -11.48 -20.53 -5.78
CA SER A 128 -10.77 -20.19 -7.03
C SER A 128 -10.55 -21.39 -7.94
N HIS A 129 -10.46 -22.59 -7.36
CA HIS A 129 -10.28 -23.85 -8.09
C HIS A 129 -11.60 -24.60 -8.37
N SER A 130 -12.75 -24.06 -7.95
CA SER A 130 -14.05 -24.67 -8.16
C SER A 130 -14.79 -24.04 -9.34
N ASP A 131 -15.56 -24.86 -10.07
CA ASP A 131 -16.50 -24.38 -11.10
C ASP A 131 -17.83 -23.87 -10.48
N SER A 132 -17.75 -23.32 -9.26
CA SER A 132 -18.93 -22.80 -8.58
C SER A 132 -19.38 -21.45 -9.15
N TRP A 133 -20.66 -21.12 -9.01
CA TRP A 133 -21.17 -19.81 -9.39
C TRP A 133 -20.45 -18.66 -8.66
N LEU A 134 -19.93 -18.92 -7.44
CA LEU A 134 -19.11 -17.97 -6.69
C LEU A 134 -17.81 -17.68 -7.42
N ALA A 135 -17.11 -18.68 -7.94
CA ALA A 135 -15.90 -18.48 -8.70
C ALA A 135 -16.16 -17.58 -9.92
N HIS A 136 -17.23 -17.87 -10.67
CA HIS A 136 -17.63 -17.03 -11.80
C HIS A 136 -17.99 -15.59 -11.41
N MET A 137 -18.63 -15.39 -10.26
CA MET A 137 -18.99 -14.05 -9.77
C MET A 137 -17.76 -13.20 -9.43
N PHE A 138 -16.69 -13.81 -8.94
CA PHE A 138 -15.46 -13.12 -8.56
C PHE A 138 -14.37 -13.17 -9.64
N HIS A 139 -14.61 -13.81 -10.76
CA HIS A 139 -13.75 -13.74 -11.94
C HIS A 139 -14.06 -12.46 -12.71
N LEU A 140 -13.42 -11.36 -12.30
CA LEU A 140 -13.66 -10.03 -12.85
C LEU A 140 -12.57 -9.64 -13.84
N SER A 141 -13.00 -9.14 -14.99
CA SER A 141 -12.09 -8.50 -15.95
C SER A 141 -11.54 -7.17 -15.40
N ARG A 142 -10.43 -6.69 -15.94
CA ARG A 142 -9.81 -5.42 -15.59
C ARG A 142 -10.82 -4.27 -15.57
N THR A 143 -11.68 -4.15 -16.58
CA THR A 143 -12.71 -3.11 -16.68
C THR A 143 -13.75 -3.23 -15.57
N GLN A 144 -14.19 -4.45 -15.26
CA GLN A 144 -15.15 -4.69 -14.17
C GLN A 144 -14.57 -4.33 -12.81
N ILE A 145 -13.28 -4.62 -12.57
CA ILE A 145 -12.59 -4.22 -11.33
C ILE A 145 -12.51 -2.70 -11.22
N VAL A 146 -12.18 -1.98 -12.31
CA VAL A 146 -12.17 -0.50 -12.31
C VAL A 146 -13.54 0.06 -11.95
N ILE A 147 -14.60 -0.47 -12.58
CA ILE A 147 -15.98 -0.04 -12.29
C ILE A 147 -16.35 -0.37 -10.84
N ALA A 148 -16.06 -1.58 -10.36
CA ALA A 148 -16.32 -1.99 -8.99
C ALA A 148 -15.58 -1.11 -7.98
N LEU A 149 -14.32 -0.76 -8.25
CA LEU A 149 -13.52 0.13 -7.42
C LEU A 149 -14.13 1.54 -7.37
N GLY A 150 -14.58 2.08 -8.51
CA GLY A 150 -15.25 3.38 -8.59
C GLY A 150 -16.56 3.40 -7.82
N VAL A 151 -17.41 2.39 -8.00
CA VAL A 151 -18.68 2.25 -7.27
C VAL A 151 -18.43 2.09 -5.77
N TYR A 152 -17.45 1.25 -5.39
CA TYR A 152 -17.06 1.09 -3.99
C TYR A 152 -16.55 2.41 -3.38
N GLY A 153 -15.65 3.12 -4.09
CA GLY A 153 -15.11 4.39 -3.62
C GLY A 153 -16.21 5.44 -3.42
N PHE A 154 -17.14 5.54 -4.37
CA PHE A 154 -18.30 6.42 -4.25
C PHE A 154 -19.19 6.04 -3.05
N ALA A 155 -19.57 4.77 -2.93
CA ALA A 155 -20.38 4.31 -1.82
C ALA A 155 -19.70 4.52 -0.46
N ALA A 156 -18.41 4.19 -0.36
CA ALA A 156 -17.62 4.37 0.86
C ALA A 156 -17.47 5.84 1.27
N SER A 157 -17.43 6.76 0.30
CA SER A 157 -17.38 8.21 0.58
C SER A 157 -18.70 8.78 1.10
N MET A 158 -19.82 8.15 0.75
CA MET A 158 -21.17 8.55 1.20
C MET A 158 -21.52 7.99 2.58
N LEU A 159 -20.92 6.87 2.96
CA LEU A 159 -21.19 6.21 4.24
C LEU A 159 -20.48 6.92 5.41
N PRO A 160 -21.07 6.89 6.62
CA PRO A 160 -20.35 7.35 7.82
C PRO A 160 -19.07 6.58 8.02
N VAL A 161 -17.99 7.28 8.38
CA VAL A 161 -16.65 6.71 8.58
C VAL A 161 -16.64 5.52 9.55
N TRP A 162 -17.44 5.59 10.62
CA TRP A 162 -17.55 4.55 11.63
C TRP A 162 -18.18 3.24 11.12
N LEU A 163 -18.97 3.30 10.05
CA LEU A 163 -19.70 2.13 9.56
C LEU A 163 -18.82 1.21 8.70
N LEU A 164 -17.99 1.77 7.84
CA LEU A 164 -17.21 0.99 6.88
C LEU A 164 -15.71 1.31 6.93
N LEU A 165 -15.33 2.58 6.79
CA LEU A 165 -13.92 2.94 6.61
C LEU A 165 -13.08 2.64 7.86
N SER A 166 -13.54 3.06 9.04
CA SER A 166 -12.81 2.84 10.28
C SER A 166 -12.70 1.35 10.66
N PRO A 167 -13.78 0.55 10.69
CA PRO A 167 -13.67 -0.88 11.01
C PRO A 167 -12.89 -1.68 9.99
N ARG A 168 -13.07 -1.40 8.69
CA ARG A 168 -12.32 -2.06 7.62
C ARG A 168 -10.83 -1.71 7.67
N GLY A 169 -10.50 -0.44 7.90
CA GLY A 169 -9.12 0.02 8.08
C GLY A 169 -8.46 -0.66 9.27
N TYR A 170 -9.17 -0.74 10.38
CA TYR A 170 -8.74 -1.44 11.60
C TYR A 170 -8.49 -2.94 11.33
N LEU A 171 -9.42 -3.63 10.68
CA LEU A 171 -9.27 -5.04 10.33
C LEU A 171 -8.05 -5.28 9.42
N SER A 172 -7.86 -4.44 8.40
CA SER A 172 -6.73 -4.56 7.49
C SER A 172 -5.37 -4.33 8.16
N SER A 173 -5.34 -3.61 9.29
CA SER A 173 -4.10 -3.36 10.04
C SER A 173 -3.52 -4.64 10.62
N PHE A 174 -4.35 -5.60 11.05
CA PHE A 174 -3.88 -6.90 11.53
C PHE A 174 -3.15 -7.69 10.44
N THR A 175 -3.70 -7.71 9.23
CA THR A 175 -3.04 -8.36 8.09
C THR A 175 -1.71 -7.69 7.76
N LYS A 176 -1.70 -6.36 7.68
CA LYS A 176 -0.49 -5.58 7.37
C LYS A 176 0.61 -5.80 8.41
N ILE A 177 0.29 -5.59 9.69
CA ILE A 177 1.25 -5.75 10.79
C ILE A 177 1.71 -7.21 10.89
N GLY A 178 0.78 -8.16 10.77
CA GLY A 178 1.11 -9.58 10.76
C GLY A 178 2.06 -9.97 9.63
N THR A 179 1.80 -9.50 8.41
CA THR A 179 2.67 -9.76 7.26
C THR A 179 4.05 -9.14 7.43
N ILE A 180 4.13 -7.88 7.91
CA ILE A 180 5.40 -7.21 8.18
C ILE A 180 6.20 -7.98 9.23
N PHE A 181 5.54 -8.37 10.32
CA PHE A 181 6.18 -9.12 11.39
C PHE A 181 6.69 -10.48 10.92
N LEU A 182 5.88 -11.24 10.18
CA LEU A 182 6.27 -12.54 9.62
C LEU A 182 7.41 -12.39 8.59
N LEU A 183 7.37 -11.37 7.76
CA LEU A 183 8.44 -11.09 6.80
C LEU A 183 9.74 -10.73 7.52
N ALA A 184 9.69 -9.85 8.52
CA ALA A 184 10.86 -9.48 9.32
C ALA A 184 11.44 -10.70 10.05
N LEU A 185 10.58 -11.51 10.66
CA LEU A 185 10.99 -12.75 11.31
C LEU A 185 11.61 -13.74 10.32
N GLY A 186 11.01 -13.89 9.14
CA GLY A 186 11.54 -14.71 8.06
C GLY A 186 12.93 -14.26 7.61
N VAL A 187 13.12 -12.96 7.41
CA VAL A 187 14.45 -12.41 7.06
C VAL A 187 15.49 -12.67 8.15
N ILE A 188 15.13 -12.53 9.42
CA ILE A 188 16.06 -12.79 10.55
C ILE A 188 16.41 -14.26 10.64
N ILE A 189 15.44 -15.16 10.51
CA ILE A 189 15.64 -16.63 10.66
C ILE A 189 16.41 -17.18 9.46
N VAL A 190 16.00 -16.83 8.24
CA VAL A 190 16.57 -17.38 7.01
C VAL A 190 17.91 -16.72 6.68
N ASN A 191 18.11 -15.46 7.10
CA ASN A 191 19.28 -14.64 6.81
C ASN A 191 19.72 -14.77 5.33
N PRO A 192 18.85 -14.40 4.37
CA PRO A 192 19.06 -14.67 2.95
C PRO A 192 20.27 -13.92 2.41
N GLU A 193 21.04 -14.58 1.56
CA GLU A 193 22.10 -13.91 0.81
C GLU A 193 21.52 -12.95 -0.22
N LEU A 194 22.06 -11.74 -0.29
CA LEU A 194 21.67 -10.76 -1.29
C LEU A 194 22.32 -11.10 -2.63
N LYS A 195 21.52 -11.47 -3.61
CA LYS A 195 21.96 -11.87 -4.95
C LYS A 195 22.10 -10.71 -5.92
N MET A 196 21.48 -9.57 -5.59
CA MET A 196 21.60 -8.36 -6.40
C MET A 196 22.89 -7.61 -6.05
N PRO A 197 23.58 -6.99 -7.04
CA PRO A 197 24.79 -6.22 -6.79
C PRO A 197 24.52 -4.98 -5.94
N ALA A 198 25.49 -4.54 -5.18
CA ALA A 198 25.39 -3.33 -4.35
C ALA A 198 25.11 -2.08 -5.19
N ILE A 199 25.64 -2.02 -6.41
CA ILE A 199 25.39 -0.95 -7.38
C ILE A 199 24.91 -1.61 -8.66
N SER A 200 23.71 -1.24 -9.11
CA SER A 200 23.13 -1.71 -10.36
C SER A 200 23.83 -1.07 -11.57
N GLU A 201 23.95 -1.78 -12.67
CA GLU A 201 24.39 -1.24 -13.96
C GLU A 201 23.46 -0.16 -14.52
N PHE A 202 22.22 -0.11 -14.04
CA PHE A 202 21.19 0.85 -14.45
C PHE A 202 21.24 2.20 -13.72
N VAL A 203 22.32 2.50 -12.99
CA VAL A 203 22.48 3.79 -12.29
C VAL A 203 22.41 4.99 -13.23
N GLY A 204 22.95 4.82 -14.45
CA GLY A 204 22.90 5.85 -15.52
C GLY A 204 21.56 5.97 -16.24
N GLY A 205 20.62 5.07 -15.98
CA GLY A 205 19.35 4.94 -16.69
C GLY A 205 19.26 3.68 -17.51
N GLY A 206 18.18 3.52 -18.27
CA GLY A 206 17.95 2.37 -19.14
C GLY A 206 17.50 1.10 -18.41
N GLY A 207 17.05 1.23 -17.15
CA GLY A 207 16.53 0.09 -16.40
C GLY A 207 15.25 -0.50 -17.04
N PRO A 208 15.07 -1.84 -17.00
CA PRO A 208 13.97 -2.51 -17.66
C PRO A 208 12.60 -2.26 -17.03
N ILE A 209 12.58 -1.87 -15.74
CA ILE A 209 11.36 -1.57 -15.00
C ILE A 209 11.17 -0.04 -14.94
N ILE A 210 12.22 0.68 -14.57
CA ILE A 210 12.23 2.13 -14.46
C ILE A 210 13.36 2.64 -15.35
N PRO A 211 13.07 3.27 -16.49
CA PRO A 211 14.08 3.66 -17.47
C PRO A 211 14.91 4.90 -17.07
N GLY A 212 14.48 5.63 -16.04
CA GLY A 212 15.15 6.85 -15.59
C GLY A 212 16.46 6.60 -14.86
N PRO A 213 17.37 7.60 -14.80
CA PRO A 213 18.60 7.51 -14.02
C PRO A 213 18.31 7.46 -12.51
N LEU A 214 19.26 6.93 -11.72
CA LEU A 214 19.09 6.81 -10.28
C LEU A 214 18.74 8.17 -9.65
N PHE A 215 19.46 9.23 -10.02
CA PHE A 215 19.13 10.57 -9.59
C PHE A 215 18.69 11.43 -10.80
N PRO A 216 17.56 12.15 -10.72
CA PRO A 216 16.64 12.25 -9.56
C PRO A 216 15.55 11.18 -9.56
N PHE A 217 15.37 10.41 -10.64
CA PHE A 217 14.17 9.64 -10.93
C PHE A 217 13.92 8.52 -9.91
N CYS A 218 14.92 7.71 -9.59
CA CYS A 218 14.77 6.65 -8.61
C CYS A 218 14.47 7.20 -7.21
N PHE A 219 15.10 8.32 -6.82
CA PHE A 219 14.81 8.98 -5.55
C PHE A 219 13.37 9.47 -5.45
N ILE A 220 12.77 9.91 -6.57
CA ILE A 220 11.37 10.32 -6.62
C ILE A 220 10.46 9.09 -6.47
N THR A 221 10.76 7.99 -7.16
CA THR A 221 9.92 6.79 -7.13
C THR A 221 9.92 6.08 -5.78
N ILE A 222 11.06 6.07 -5.06
CA ILE A 222 11.16 5.49 -3.70
C ILE A 222 10.80 6.48 -2.60
N ALA A 223 10.46 7.72 -2.95
CA ALA A 223 10.16 8.77 -1.97
C ALA A 223 8.99 8.42 -1.03
N CYS A 224 8.06 7.58 -1.47
CA CYS A 224 6.92 7.16 -0.62
C CYS A 224 7.39 6.53 0.70
N GLY A 225 8.39 5.64 0.68
CA GLY A 225 8.96 5.04 1.89
C GLY A 225 9.88 5.98 2.69
N ALA A 226 10.32 7.09 2.10
CA ALA A 226 11.22 8.05 2.75
C ALA A 226 10.48 9.32 3.22
N ILE A 227 9.65 9.90 2.36
CA ILE A 227 8.85 11.10 2.63
C ILE A 227 7.63 11.11 1.71
N SER A 228 6.51 10.61 2.18
CA SER A 228 5.30 10.52 1.36
C SER A 228 4.51 11.83 1.37
N GLY A 229 4.38 12.47 0.22
CA GLY A 229 3.49 13.63 0.08
C GLY A 229 2.01 13.28 0.27
N PHE A 230 1.62 12.03 0.01
CA PHE A 230 0.27 11.54 0.24
C PHE A 230 -0.08 11.48 1.73
N HIS A 231 0.89 11.24 2.60
CA HIS A 231 0.69 11.26 4.05
C HIS A 231 0.24 12.62 4.58
N ALA A 232 0.72 13.72 3.99
CA ALA A 232 0.26 15.06 4.36
C ALA A 232 -1.25 15.22 4.16
N LEU A 233 -1.79 14.63 3.08
CA LEU A 233 -3.21 14.66 2.77
C LEU A 233 -4.03 13.83 3.77
N ILE A 234 -3.53 12.65 4.15
CA ILE A 234 -4.15 11.80 5.16
C ILE A 234 -4.03 12.43 6.55
N SER A 235 -2.85 12.96 6.90
CA SER A 235 -2.56 13.61 8.18
C SER A 235 -3.33 14.92 8.39
N SER A 236 -3.85 15.54 7.34
CA SER A 236 -4.75 16.71 7.42
C SER A 236 -6.19 16.40 7.00
N GLY A 237 -6.50 15.16 6.66
CA GLY A 237 -7.82 14.72 6.18
C GLY A 237 -8.61 13.95 7.24
N THR A 238 -8.45 12.64 7.23
CA THR A 238 -9.23 11.72 8.08
C THR A 238 -8.60 11.52 9.45
N THR A 239 -7.28 11.34 9.51
CA THR A 239 -6.54 11.01 10.74
C THR A 239 -6.78 12.00 11.90
N PRO A 240 -6.73 13.35 11.71
CA PRO A 240 -6.92 14.29 12.81
C PRO A 240 -8.31 14.23 13.45
N LYS A 241 -9.30 13.69 12.73
CA LYS A 241 -10.67 13.49 13.24
C LYS A 241 -10.82 12.21 14.06
N MET A 242 -9.82 11.34 14.04
CA MET A 242 -9.77 10.05 14.73
C MET A 242 -8.83 10.07 15.94
N VAL A 243 -7.95 11.07 16.03
CA VAL A 243 -7.03 11.24 17.16
C VAL A 243 -7.79 11.79 18.35
N ASP A 244 -7.78 11.04 19.47
CA ASP A 244 -8.51 11.39 20.70
C ASP A 244 -7.73 12.40 21.55
N LYS A 245 -6.41 12.27 21.61
CA LYS A 245 -5.54 13.09 22.46
C LYS A 245 -4.36 13.65 21.66
N GLU A 246 -3.98 14.89 21.98
CA GLU A 246 -2.82 15.53 21.34
C GLU A 246 -1.52 14.74 21.56
N GLY A 247 -1.40 14.02 22.69
CA GLY A 247 -0.26 13.13 22.95
C GLY A 247 -0.09 11.98 21.98
N ASP A 248 -1.17 11.58 21.28
CA ASP A 248 -1.16 10.48 20.32
C ASP A 248 -0.65 10.92 18.93
N ILE A 249 -0.46 12.22 18.69
CA ILE A 249 0.06 12.75 17.44
C ILE A 249 1.43 12.17 17.11
N ARG A 250 2.32 12.08 18.11
CA ARG A 250 3.67 11.56 17.91
C ARG A 250 3.70 10.09 17.53
N PRO A 251 3.07 9.15 18.27
CA PRO A 251 3.06 7.76 17.85
C PRO A 251 2.30 7.54 16.52
N VAL A 252 1.25 8.31 16.23
CA VAL A 252 0.48 8.17 14.99
C VAL A 252 1.22 8.78 13.81
N GLY A 253 1.72 10.01 13.90
CA GLY A 253 2.42 10.66 12.79
C GLY A 253 3.85 10.13 12.61
N TYR A 254 4.67 10.23 13.65
CA TYR A 254 6.08 9.83 13.59
C TYR A 254 6.24 8.31 13.57
N GLY A 255 5.54 7.60 14.46
CA GLY A 255 5.67 6.15 14.59
C GLY A 255 5.17 5.38 13.38
N ALA A 256 4.05 5.79 12.77
CA ALA A 256 3.54 5.13 11.58
C ALA A 256 4.52 5.25 10.39
N MET A 257 5.13 6.41 10.19
CA MET A 257 6.13 6.59 9.13
C MET A 257 7.38 5.73 9.36
N LEU A 258 7.82 5.55 10.62
CA LEU A 258 8.92 4.62 10.92
C LEU A 258 8.58 3.18 10.54
N ILE A 259 7.34 2.74 10.78
CA ILE A 259 6.88 1.41 10.39
C ILE A 259 6.90 1.28 8.87
N GLU A 260 6.48 2.31 8.12
CA GLU A 260 6.56 2.32 6.67
C GLU A 260 8.01 2.24 6.17
N GLY A 261 8.93 2.95 6.80
CA GLY A 261 10.36 2.82 6.50
C GLY A 261 10.88 1.39 6.69
N VAL A 262 10.45 0.70 7.75
CA VAL A 262 10.78 -0.72 7.96
C VAL A 262 10.20 -1.60 6.83
N VAL A 263 8.96 -1.35 6.40
CA VAL A 263 8.36 -2.07 5.26
C VAL A 263 9.19 -1.87 3.99
N GLY A 264 9.61 -0.64 3.71
CA GLY A 264 10.47 -0.33 2.56
C GLY A 264 11.80 -1.09 2.59
N ILE A 265 12.44 -1.17 3.76
CA ILE A 265 13.69 -1.93 3.95
C ILE A 265 13.44 -3.43 3.76
N MET A 266 12.39 -3.99 4.35
CA MET A 266 12.05 -5.40 4.19
C MET A 266 11.76 -5.76 2.73
N ALA A 267 11.04 -4.91 2.01
CA ALA A 267 10.77 -5.10 0.59
C ALA A 267 12.06 -5.08 -0.25
N LEU A 268 13.00 -4.18 0.08
CA LEU A 268 14.29 -4.10 -0.57
C LEU A 268 15.14 -5.36 -0.32
N ILE A 269 15.18 -5.85 0.92
CA ILE A 269 15.88 -7.09 1.28
C ILE A 269 15.27 -8.27 0.51
N ALA A 270 13.94 -8.40 0.53
CA ALA A 270 13.25 -9.49 -0.16
C ALA A 270 13.52 -9.46 -1.67
N ALA A 271 13.41 -8.30 -2.31
CA ALA A 271 13.72 -8.14 -3.73
C ALA A 271 15.18 -8.46 -4.07
N SER A 272 16.11 -8.06 -3.19
CA SER A 272 17.55 -8.26 -3.38
C SER A 272 18.02 -9.69 -3.13
N ALA A 273 17.28 -10.45 -2.34
CA ALA A 273 17.53 -11.86 -2.09
C ALA A 273 17.07 -12.77 -3.25
N MET A 274 16.19 -12.28 -4.11
CA MET A 274 15.74 -13.02 -5.29
C MET A 274 16.86 -13.15 -6.33
N ALA A 275 16.84 -14.25 -7.09
CA ALA A 275 17.69 -14.35 -8.27
C ALA A 275 17.29 -13.24 -9.27
N PRO A 276 18.26 -12.57 -9.95
CA PRO A 276 17.93 -11.49 -10.89
C PRO A 276 16.90 -11.90 -11.94
N GLY A 277 16.99 -13.13 -12.46
CA GLY A 277 16.04 -13.66 -13.43
C GLY A 277 14.61 -13.75 -12.90
N ASP A 278 14.44 -14.23 -11.68
CA ASP A 278 13.13 -14.34 -11.06
C ASP A 278 12.55 -12.95 -10.77
N TYR A 279 13.39 -12.03 -10.27
CA TYR A 279 12.97 -10.65 -10.01
C TYR A 279 12.50 -9.93 -11.28
N PHE A 280 13.29 -10.00 -12.35
CA PHE A 280 12.94 -9.34 -13.60
C PHE A 280 11.77 -9.99 -14.33
N SER A 281 11.62 -11.32 -14.25
CA SER A 281 10.48 -12.02 -14.87
C SER A 281 9.14 -11.60 -14.27
N ILE A 282 9.11 -11.30 -12.97
CA ILE A 282 7.90 -10.86 -12.26
C ILE A 282 7.58 -9.39 -12.55
N ASN A 283 8.61 -8.56 -12.75
CA ASN A 283 8.46 -7.10 -12.77
C ASN A 283 8.55 -6.48 -14.17
N THR A 284 8.83 -7.27 -15.23
CA THR A 284 8.92 -6.78 -16.60
C THR A 284 7.93 -7.51 -17.50
N SER A 285 7.58 -6.90 -18.64
CA SER A 285 6.78 -7.59 -19.64
C SER A 285 7.59 -8.75 -20.27
N PRO A 286 6.94 -9.83 -20.73
CA PRO A 286 7.61 -10.96 -21.41
C PRO A 286 8.48 -10.52 -22.59
N ALA A 287 8.04 -9.50 -23.34
CA ALA A 287 8.78 -8.96 -24.48
C ALA A 287 10.10 -8.29 -24.04
N VAL A 288 10.10 -7.57 -22.92
CA VAL A 288 11.32 -6.96 -22.37
C VAL A 288 12.22 -8.02 -21.74
N PHE A 289 11.64 -8.96 -20.99
CA PHE A 289 12.39 -10.02 -20.33
C PHE A 289 13.18 -10.92 -21.30
N SER A 290 12.58 -11.28 -22.45
CA SER A 290 13.21 -12.17 -23.44
C SER A 290 14.52 -11.64 -24.04
N HIS A 291 14.74 -10.34 -23.98
CA HIS A 291 15.94 -9.67 -24.50
C HIS A 291 16.80 -9.04 -23.41
N LEU A 292 16.43 -9.25 -22.14
CA LEU A 292 17.11 -8.63 -21.02
C LEU A 292 18.46 -9.28 -20.75
N THR A 293 19.48 -8.46 -20.72
CA THR A 293 20.83 -8.83 -20.23
C THR A 293 21.09 -8.09 -18.90
N PHE A 294 21.69 -8.80 -17.96
CA PHE A 294 22.07 -8.25 -16.67
C PHE A 294 23.48 -8.74 -16.33
N GLN A 295 24.38 -7.83 -16.00
CA GLN A 295 25.82 -8.11 -15.79
C GLN A 295 26.49 -8.86 -16.96
N GLY A 296 26.08 -8.51 -18.19
CA GLY A 296 26.66 -9.10 -19.41
C GLY A 296 26.15 -10.51 -19.76
N ALA A 297 25.22 -11.08 -18.98
CA ALA A 297 24.60 -12.36 -19.27
C ALA A 297 23.11 -12.22 -19.56
N GLN A 298 22.57 -13.07 -20.43
CA GLN A 298 21.13 -13.14 -20.62
C GLN A 298 20.46 -13.64 -19.34
N VAL A 299 19.42 -12.97 -18.92
CA VAL A 299 18.73 -13.29 -17.66
C VAL A 299 17.84 -14.50 -17.88
N ALA A 300 18.02 -15.54 -17.04
CA ALA A 300 17.20 -16.74 -17.05
C ALA A 300 16.53 -16.93 -15.68
N THR A 301 15.32 -17.43 -15.68
CA THR A 301 14.57 -17.76 -14.46
C THR A 301 15.17 -19.01 -13.81
N VAL A 302 15.30 -19.01 -12.48
CA VAL A 302 15.88 -20.10 -11.71
C VAL A 302 14.79 -20.91 -10.97
N HIS A 303 13.78 -20.24 -10.42
CA HIS A 303 12.74 -20.87 -9.57
C HIS A 303 11.32 -20.68 -10.12
N VAL A 304 11.17 -20.21 -11.35
CA VAL A 304 9.92 -19.67 -11.91
C VAL A 304 8.95 -20.65 -12.54
N PRO A 305 9.16 -21.97 -12.71
CA PRO A 305 8.04 -22.80 -13.13
C PRO A 305 6.82 -22.69 -12.19
N GLU A 306 7.06 -22.47 -10.89
CA GLU A 306 6.00 -22.30 -9.90
C GLU A 306 5.53 -20.83 -9.80
N ILE A 307 6.45 -19.88 -9.88
CA ILE A 307 6.15 -18.43 -9.82
C ILE A 307 5.55 -17.96 -11.16
N GLU A 308 5.90 -18.57 -12.29
CA GLU A 308 5.30 -18.28 -13.59
C GLU A 308 3.80 -18.60 -13.63
N GLN A 309 3.36 -19.60 -12.89
CA GLN A 309 1.92 -19.87 -12.73
C GLN A 309 1.23 -18.78 -11.90
N ILE A 310 1.93 -18.18 -10.94
CA ILE A 310 1.42 -17.05 -10.14
C ILE A 310 1.56 -15.74 -10.93
N GLY A 311 2.67 -15.53 -11.66
CA GLY A 311 2.94 -14.30 -12.41
C GLY A 311 2.19 -14.20 -13.74
N ARG A 312 1.96 -15.30 -14.45
CA ARG A 312 1.14 -15.30 -15.69
C ARG A 312 -0.34 -15.07 -15.44
N ALA A 313 -0.80 -15.30 -14.21
CA ALA A 313 -2.13 -14.90 -13.79
C ALA A 313 -2.26 -13.38 -13.57
N HIS A 314 -1.14 -12.62 -13.65
CA HIS A 314 -1.09 -11.18 -13.30
C HIS A 314 -0.56 -10.27 -14.42
N VAL A 315 -0.30 -10.82 -15.66
CA VAL A 315 0.15 -9.99 -16.79
C VAL A 315 -0.92 -9.86 -17.87
#